data_676cc3d65005c1966c5ecfe124bb9179
#
_entry.id   676cc3d65005c1966c5ecfe124bb9179
#
_cell.length_a   1.000
_cell.length_b   1.000
_cell.length_c   1.000
_cell.angle_alpha   90.00
_cell.angle_beta   90.00
_cell.angle_gamma   90.00
#
_symmetry.space_group_name_H-M   'P 1'
#
loop_
_entity.id
_entity.type
_entity.pdbx_description
1 polymer ?
#
loop_
_entity_poly.entity_id
_entity_poly.type
_entity_poly.pdbx_seq_one_letter_code
_entity_poly.pdbx_strand_id
1 'polypeptide(L)' 'GTQIEVFSFPSPPSRPSRPEACGLRHLAFEVADVETTASELQAQGVEVEPLRVDEFTGRRFTFFADPDGLPIELYEAGA' A
#
# COMPACT_ATOMS: atom_id res chain seq x y z
N GLY A 1 16.02 12.96 1.85
CA GLY A 1 14.76 12.23 1.82
C GLY A 1 14.73 11.18 0.72
N THR A 2 13.66 10.46 0.68
CA THR A 2 13.45 9.41 -0.31
C THR A 2 12.57 9.92 -1.43
N GLN A 3 12.86 9.51 -2.66
CA GLN A 3 12.05 9.87 -3.83
C GLN A 3 11.53 8.61 -4.50
N ILE A 4 10.33 8.72 -5.06
CA ILE A 4 9.74 7.69 -5.90
C ILE A 4 9.49 8.31 -7.26
N GLU A 5 10.02 7.68 -8.31
CA GLU A 5 9.76 8.11 -9.69
C GLU A 5 8.70 7.19 -10.28
N VAL A 6 7.64 7.79 -10.81
CA VAL A 6 6.55 7.05 -11.44
C VAL A 6 6.53 7.38 -12.92
N PHE A 7 6.52 6.35 -13.76
CA PHE A 7 6.49 6.51 -15.21
C PHE A 7 5.17 5.97 -15.76
N SER A 8 4.66 6.62 -16.79
CA SER A 8 3.48 6.15 -17.50
C SER A 8 3.83 5.90 -18.97
N PHE A 9 3.22 4.87 -19.55
CA PHE A 9 3.40 4.50 -20.95
C PHE A 9 2.04 4.32 -21.62
N PRO A 10 1.93 4.54 -22.94
CA PRO A 10 0.63 4.51 -23.62
C PRO A 10 -0.13 3.19 -23.49
N SER A 11 0.51 2.07 -23.50
CA SER A 11 -0.15 0.76 -23.47
C SER A 11 0.73 -0.28 -22.81
N PRO A 12 1.02 -0.13 -21.51
CA PRO A 12 1.91 -1.07 -20.83
C PRO A 12 1.22 -2.43 -20.64
N PRO A 13 1.98 -3.52 -20.58
CA PRO A 13 1.45 -4.80 -20.13
C PRO A 13 0.92 -4.69 -18.71
N SER A 14 -0.05 -5.53 -18.38
CA SER A 14 -0.57 -5.59 -17.00
C SER A 14 0.52 -6.01 -16.02
N ARG A 15 0.45 -5.47 -14.80
CA ARG A 15 1.36 -5.86 -13.72
C ARG A 15 1.10 -7.33 -13.32
N PRO A 16 2.14 -8.18 -13.21
CA PRO A 16 1.98 -9.55 -12.69
C PRO A 16 1.92 -9.54 -11.15
N SER A 17 0.78 -9.15 -10.60
CA SER A 17 0.60 -9.09 -9.15
C SER A 17 0.24 -10.42 -8.52
N ARG A 18 -0.48 -11.27 -9.26
CA ARG A 18 -0.94 -12.56 -8.76
C ARG A 18 -0.88 -13.61 -9.86
N PRO A 19 -0.20 -14.74 -9.66
CA PRO A 19 0.69 -15.01 -8.52
C PRO A 19 1.88 -14.05 -8.53
N GLU A 20 2.55 -13.93 -7.39
CA GLU A 20 3.68 -13.03 -7.24
C GLU A 20 4.84 -13.47 -8.17
N ALA A 21 5.45 -12.48 -8.80
CA ALA A 21 6.60 -12.69 -9.66
C ALA A 21 7.80 -11.90 -9.09
N CYS A 22 8.97 -12.13 -9.66
CA CYS A 22 10.15 -11.36 -9.26
C CYS A 22 9.95 -9.87 -9.55
N GLY A 23 10.63 -9.03 -8.79
CA GLY A 23 10.55 -7.58 -8.91
C GLY A 23 9.88 -6.95 -7.70
N LEU A 24 9.54 -5.69 -7.81
CA LEU A 24 8.91 -4.95 -6.74
C LEU A 24 7.53 -5.54 -6.41
N ARG A 25 7.35 -5.99 -5.15
CA ARG A 25 6.09 -6.61 -4.73
C ARG A 25 5.13 -5.59 -4.14
N HIS A 26 5.60 -4.71 -3.27
CA HIS A 26 4.79 -3.63 -2.72
C HIS A 26 5.67 -2.51 -2.20
N LEU A 27 5.05 -1.36 -1.95
CA LEU A 27 5.65 -0.23 -1.25
C LEU A 27 4.96 -0.08 0.09
N ALA A 28 5.72 0.26 1.13
CA ALA A 28 5.17 0.54 2.45
C ALA A 28 5.40 2.01 2.79
N PHE A 29 4.35 2.67 3.29
CA PHE A 29 4.42 4.04 3.78
C PHE A 29 4.13 4.05 5.27
N GLU A 30 5.00 4.71 6.02
CA GLU A 30 4.77 4.91 7.45
C GLU A 30 3.79 6.07 7.65
N VAL A 31 2.76 5.84 8.44
CA VAL A 31 1.74 6.84 8.74
C VAL A 31 1.55 6.95 10.25
N ALA A 32 1.11 8.11 10.73
CA ALA A 32 0.93 8.34 12.15
C ALA A 32 -0.23 7.51 12.72
N ASP A 33 -1.36 7.46 12.01
CA ASP A 33 -2.57 6.73 12.41
C ASP A 33 -3.13 6.01 11.17
N VAL A 34 -2.95 4.70 11.13
CA VAL A 34 -3.36 3.92 9.97
C VAL A 34 -4.88 3.92 9.78
N GLU A 35 -5.65 3.95 10.87
CA GLU A 35 -7.10 3.98 10.78
C GLU A 35 -7.62 5.26 10.13
N THR A 36 -7.05 6.40 10.50
CA THR A 36 -7.40 7.69 9.90
C THR A 36 -7.06 7.72 8.41
N THR A 37 -5.84 7.28 8.06
CA THR A 37 -5.42 7.26 6.66
C THR A 37 -6.28 6.31 5.83
N ALA A 38 -6.60 5.13 6.36
CA ALA A 38 -7.49 4.19 5.68
C ALA A 38 -8.88 4.79 5.46
N SER A 39 -9.43 5.48 6.46
CA SER A 39 -10.74 6.14 6.34
C SER A 39 -10.73 7.23 5.27
N GLU A 40 -9.66 8.01 5.19
CA GLU A 40 -9.51 9.05 4.17
C GLU A 40 -9.48 8.44 2.76
N LEU A 41 -8.77 7.33 2.58
CA LEU A 41 -8.73 6.63 1.30
C LEU A 41 -10.10 6.08 0.94
N GLN A 42 -10.79 5.46 1.90
CA GLN A 42 -12.14 4.92 1.67
C GLN A 42 -13.13 6.01 1.29
N ALA A 43 -13.01 7.19 1.88
CA ALA A 43 -13.85 8.35 1.55
C ALA A 43 -13.64 8.80 0.09
N GLN A 44 -12.50 8.49 -0.50
CA GLN A 44 -12.19 8.78 -1.90
C GLN A 44 -12.51 7.62 -2.84
N GLY A 45 -13.14 6.56 -2.34
CA GLY A 45 -13.54 5.41 -3.14
C GLY A 45 -12.49 4.32 -3.27
N VAL A 46 -11.41 4.38 -2.49
CA VAL A 46 -10.38 3.34 -2.51
C VAL A 46 -10.78 2.20 -1.58
N GLU A 47 -10.71 0.96 -2.09
CA GLU A 47 -10.91 -0.22 -1.25
C GLU A 47 -9.66 -0.45 -0.41
N VAL A 48 -9.85 -0.56 0.90
CA VAL A 48 -8.75 -0.82 1.85
C VAL A 48 -9.07 -2.11 2.59
N GLU A 49 -8.08 -2.98 2.72
CA GLU A 49 -8.25 -4.23 3.46
C GLU A 49 -8.49 -3.96 4.94
N PRO A 50 -9.07 -4.93 5.69
CA PRO A 50 -9.22 -4.78 7.13
C PRO A 50 -7.88 -4.54 7.81
N LEU A 51 -7.88 -3.74 8.88
CA LEU A 51 -6.68 -3.49 9.68
C LEU A 51 -6.17 -4.79 10.29
N ARG A 52 -4.85 -4.92 10.31
CA ARG A 52 -4.15 -6.05 10.92
C ARG A 52 -3.13 -5.54 11.91
N VAL A 53 -2.66 -6.41 12.77
CA VAL A 53 -1.63 -6.11 13.76
C VAL A 53 -0.41 -6.97 13.46
N ASP A 54 0.75 -6.33 13.39
CA ASP A 54 2.03 -7.03 13.26
C ASP A 54 2.35 -7.69 14.60
N GLU A 55 2.42 -9.01 14.62
CA GLU A 55 2.66 -9.78 15.84
C GLU A 55 4.01 -9.46 16.47
N PHE A 56 4.98 -9.06 15.70
CA PHE A 56 6.33 -8.78 16.20
C PHE A 56 6.48 -7.40 16.79
N THR A 57 5.73 -6.41 16.30
CA THR A 57 5.88 -5.02 16.73
C THR A 57 4.67 -4.48 17.48
N GLY A 58 3.51 -5.12 17.32
CA GLY A 58 2.24 -4.62 17.87
C GLY A 58 1.66 -3.45 17.09
N ARG A 59 2.31 -3.03 16.00
CA ARG A 59 1.84 -1.91 15.18
C ARG A 59 0.77 -2.39 14.21
N ARG A 60 -0.15 -1.48 13.90
CA ARG A 60 -1.22 -1.77 12.96
C ARG A 60 -0.76 -1.49 11.54
N PHE A 61 -1.30 -2.23 10.60
CA PHE A 61 -1.02 -2.04 9.17
C PHE A 61 -2.21 -2.49 8.33
N THR A 62 -2.23 -2.03 7.09
CA THR A 62 -3.21 -2.49 6.11
C THR A 62 -2.65 -2.33 4.70
N PHE A 63 -3.37 -2.86 3.73
CA PHE A 63 -3.01 -2.78 2.31
C PHE A 63 -4.16 -2.23 1.48
N PHE A 64 -3.79 -1.56 0.40
CA PHE A 64 -4.68 -1.24 -0.70
C PHE A 64 -3.88 -1.38 -1.99
N ALA A 65 -4.53 -1.28 -3.14
CA ALA A 65 -3.85 -1.38 -4.42
C ALA A 65 -3.88 -0.04 -5.15
N ASP A 66 -2.79 0.27 -5.86
CA ASP A 66 -2.83 1.40 -6.78
C ASP A 66 -3.68 1.02 -8.02
N PRO A 67 -3.95 1.95 -8.95
CA PRO A 67 -4.80 1.64 -10.10
C PRO A 67 -4.28 0.51 -10.99
N ASP A 68 -3.00 0.22 -10.94
CA ASP A 68 -2.38 -0.86 -11.74
C ASP A 68 -2.24 -2.17 -11.00
N GLY A 69 -2.71 -2.22 -9.75
CA GLY A 69 -2.67 -3.43 -8.93
C GLY A 69 -1.39 -3.60 -8.10
N LEU A 70 -0.56 -2.56 -8.00
CA LEU A 70 0.59 -2.60 -7.09
C LEU A 70 0.08 -2.52 -5.65
N PRO A 71 0.36 -3.52 -4.80
CA PRO A 71 -0.02 -3.43 -3.39
C PRO A 71 0.74 -2.30 -2.69
N ILE A 72 0.01 -1.51 -1.92
CA ILE A 72 0.57 -0.43 -1.11
C ILE A 72 0.25 -0.75 0.35
N GLU A 73 1.27 -0.74 1.18
CA GLU A 73 1.11 -0.97 2.62
C GLU A 73 1.12 0.36 3.37
N LEU A 74 0.20 0.49 4.32
CA LEU A 74 0.23 1.55 5.32
C LEU A 74 0.66 0.92 6.63
N TYR A 75 1.75 1.37 7.20
CA TYR A 75 2.31 0.85 8.43
C TYR A 75 2.34 1.95 9.48
N GLU A 76 1.76 1.69 10.64
CA GLU A 76 1.65 2.69 11.70
C GLU A 76 3.01 2.96 12.32
N ALA A 77 3.33 4.24 12.46
CA ALA A 77 4.58 4.67 13.09
C ALA A 77 4.63 4.22 14.54
N GLY A 78 5.82 3.89 15.01
CA GLY A 78 6.03 3.59 16.41
C GLY A 78 5.90 4.83 17.28
N ALA A 79 5.59 4.61 18.53
CA ALA A 79 5.52 5.67 19.52
C ALA A 79 6.92 6.23 19.82
#